data_600e078478569d7e66f43c630e825ea2
#
_entry.id   600e078478569d7e66f43c630e825ea2
#
_cell.length_a   1.000
_cell.length_b   1.000
_cell.length_c   1.000
_cell.angle_alpha   90.00
_cell.angle_beta   90.00
_cell.angle_gamma   90.00
#
_symmetry.space_group_name_H-M   'P 1'
#
loop_
_entity.id
_entity.type
_entity.pdbx_description
1 polymer ?
#
loop_
_entity_poly.entity_id
_entity_poly.type
_entity_poly.pdbx_seq_one_letter_code
_entity_poly.pdbx_strand_id
1 'polypeptide(L)'
;MFAKVIVDAPLEQPLDYRLDDDPTTAERQRLVGALCVVPLGRRKLIGVIVDIAQETQLDAAVVRPVHRVLREIAPLSAAWLALTRFAAEYYQHAWGEIAVPALPPALRAPPGPRFDSALARLRKARFEVAPLPGTGVQLNPDQRAACEAIDAAQGFVPLLLFGVTGSGKTEVYLEAMAHRLAADPAAQVLLLVPEINLTPQLQARLARRFPGQTLVTMHSGLAAGERSAAWLAAHEGRARIVLGTRLAVFASLPRLALIVVDEEHDPSFKAGDGARHSARDLAVKRAQDEQVPVVLGSATPSLETWSRASEGRYRLLPLRARASQGADGAAWPVLQTVDLRQHPSQQGLAGPVRTALSEVLARGEQSLVFINRRGYAPVISCQACGWLSGCPHCAVFTAFHKTDGTLRCHHCGWQSRVPRACPDCGNTDLSAVGHGTQRIEEALQALLPAARIARIDRDSTRRKHAAQTAFDAVHAGDVDVLVGTQMVAK
;
A
#
# COMPACT_ATOMS: atom_id res chain seq x y z
N MET A 1 -30.44 29.70 -0.05
CA MET A 1 -29.45 28.79 -0.67
C MET A 1 -29.12 27.61 0.25
N PHE A 2 -28.88 26.44 -0.33
CA PHE A 2 -28.63 25.22 0.42
C PHE A 2 -27.34 24.56 -0.08
N ALA A 3 -26.47 24.15 0.87
CA ALA A 3 -25.29 23.35 0.59
C ALA A 3 -25.63 21.87 0.76
N LYS A 4 -25.34 21.04 -0.22
CA LYS A 4 -25.37 19.58 -0.10
C LYS A 4 -24.04 19.11 0.46
N VAL A 5 -24.09 18.48 1.64
CA VAL A 5 -22.90 18.14 2.42
C VAL A 5 -22.84 16.65 2.70
N ILE A 6 -21.71 16.03 2.43
CA ILE A 6 -21.39 14.68 2.87
C ILE A 6 -20.63 14.72 4.19
N VAL A 7 -20.93 13.80 5.09
CA VAL A 7 -20.31 13.65 6.42
C VAL A 7 -19.93 12.19 6.65
N ASP A 8 -19.03 11.94 7.59
CA ASP A 8 -18.64 10.57 7.99
C ASP A 8 -19.78 9.89 8.76
N ALA A 9 -20.76 9.43 8.00
CA ALA A 9 -21.93 8.71 8.48
C ALA A 9 -22.47 7.82 7.35
N PRO A 10 -23.17 6.71 7.67
CA PRO A 10 -23.73 5.78 6.68
C PRO A 10 -25.01 6.34 6.03
N LEU A 11 -24.87 7.45 5.32
CA LEU A 11 -25.94 8.14 4.62
C LEU A 11 -25.77 7.98 3.12
N GLU A 12 -26.82 7.50 2.46
CA GLU A 12 -26.82 7.26 1.01
C GLU A 12 -26.75 8.56 0.20
N GLN A 13 -27.31 9.65 0.73
CA GLN A 13 -27.38 10.95 0.05
C GLN A 13 -26.74 12.06 0.89
N PRO A 14 -26.19 13.10 0.23
CA PRO A 14 -25.78 14.31 0.91
C PRO A 14 -26.92 14.97 1.67
N LEU A 15 -26.60 15.58 2.81
CA LEU A 15 -27.58 16.32 3.61
C LEU A 15 -27.65 17.78 3.17
N ASP A 16 -28.85 18.36 3.21
CA ASP A 16 -29.07 19.77 2.93
C ASP A 16 -28.83 20.61 4.18
N TYR A 17 -28.02 21.67 4.04
CA TYR A 17 -27.79 22.69 5.07
C TYR A 17 -27.98 24.07 4.49
N ARG A 18 -28.58 25.00 5.27
CA ARG A 18 -28.77 26.39 4.85
C ARG A 18 -27.42 27.14 4.89
N LEU A 19 -27.14 27.91 3.85
CA LEU A 19 -26.10 28.94 3.84
C LEU A 19 -26.72 30.26 4.31
N ASP A 20 -26.05 30.93 5.26
CA ASP A 20 -26.55 32.23 5.79
C ASP A 20 -26.34 33.37 4.78
N ASP A 21 -25.29 33.28 3.96
CA ASP A 21 -25.08 34.21 2.86
C ASP A 21 -25.67 33.67 1.55
N ASP A 22 -26.10 34.55 0.66
CA ASP A 22 -26.51 34.20 -0.70
C ASP A 22 -25.30 34.38 -1.65
N PRO A 23 -24.53 33.34 -1.87
CA PRO A 23 -23.26 33.46 -2.60
C PRO A 23 -23.50 33.77 -4.09
N THR A 24 -22.71 34.63 -4.67
CA THR A 24 -22.64 34.84 -6.10
C THR A 24 -22.29 33.56 -6.85
N THR A 25 -22.54 33.51 -8.16
CA THR A 25 -22.21 32.29 -8.96
C THR A 25 -20.72 31.89 -8.84
N ALA A 26 -19.81 32.86 -8.79
CA ALA A 26 -18.38 32.60 -8.61
C ALA A 26 -18.06 32.08 -7.20
N GLU A 27 -18.74 32.54 -6.17
CA GLU A 27 -18.59 32.04 -4.79
C GLU A 27 -19.17 30.66 -4.64
N ARG A 28 -20.29 30.32 -5.30
CA ARG A 28 -20.84 28.96 -5.34
C ARG A 28 -19.85 27.95 -5.86
N GLN A 29 -19.18 28.25 -6.98
CA GLN A 29 -18.13 27.37 -7.53
C GLN A 29 -16.97 27.18 -6.56
N ARG A 30 -16.61 28.21 -5.77
CA ARG A 30 -15.57 28.13 -4.76
C ARG A 30 -15.98 27.40 -3.48
N LEU A 31 -17.28 27.26 -3.23
CA LEU A 31 -17.80 26.52 -2.08
C LEU A 31 -17.86 25.02 -2.33
N VAL A 32 -18.03 24.56 -3.58
CA VAL A 32 -17.99 23.15 -3.90
C VAL A 32 -16.57 22.59 -3.66
N GLY A 33 -16.47 21.53 -2.89
CA GLY A 33 -15.23 20.97 -2.39
C GLY A 33 -14.74 21.57 -1.06
N ALA A 34 -15.35 22.67 -0.57
CA ALA A 34 -14.96 23.27 0.69
C ALA A 34 -15.31 22.37 1.89
N LEU A 35 -14.40 22.34 2.87
CA LEU A 35 -14.67 21.71 4.15
C LEU A 35 -15.58 22.62 4.99
N CYS A 36 -16.52 22.03 5.68
CA CYS A 36 -17.43 22.77 6.56
C CYS A 36 -17.70 22.02 7.86
N VAL A 37 -18.16 22.76 8.86
CA VAL A 37 -18.66 22.20 10.11
C VAL A 37 -20.18 22.25 10.05
N VAL A 38 -20.83 21.13 10.22
CA VAL A 38 -22.28 21.00 10.20
C VAL A 38 -22.81 20.28 11.43
N PRO A 39 -24.02 20.61 11.90
CA PRO A 39 -24.67 19.89 12.98
C PRO A 39 -25.32 18.60 12.46
N LEU A 40 -25.04 17.45 13.09
CA LEU A 40 -25.79 16.21 12.88
C LEU A 40 -26.28 15.69 14.24
N GLY A 41 -27.58 15.71 14.45
CA GLY A 41 -28.17 15.49 15.79
C GLY A 41 -27.64 16.51 16.80
N ARG A 42 -26.98 16.01 17.86
CA ARG A 42 -26.34 16.84 18.90
C ARG A 42 -24.86 17.09 18.67
N ARG A 43 -24.27 16.49 17.62
CA ARG A 43 -22.84 16.59 17.33
C ARG A 43 -22.58 17.59 16.22
N LYS A 44 -21.38 18.18 16.24
CA LYS A 44 -20.84 18.91 15.11
C LYS A 44 -19.84 18.00 14.40
N LEU A 45 -19.95 17.88 13.09
CA LEU A 45 -19.08 17.05 12.26
C LEU A 45 -18.39 17.91 11.18
N ILE A 46 -17.25 17.43 10.71
CA ILE A 46 -16.69 17.90 9.45
C ILE A 46 -17.46 17.27 8.31
N GLY A 47 -17.80 18.08 7.33
CA GLY A 47 -18.37 17.66 6.07
C GLY A 47 -17.64 18.30 4.90
N VAL A 48 -17.94 17.81 3.71
CA VAL A 48 -17.49 18.36 2.44
C VAL A 48 -18.72 18.83 1.67
N ILE A 49 -18.69 20.08 1.21
CA ILE A 49 -19.75 20.61 0.35
C ILE A 49 -19.56 20.02 -1.04
N VAL A 50 -20.56 19.30 -1.54
CA VAL A 50 -20.47 18.61 -2.84
C VAL A 50 -21.34 19.27 -3.91
N ASP A 51 -22.30 20.09 -3.52
CA ASP A 51 -23.16 20.84 -4.42
C ASP A 51 -23.81 22.04 -3.70
N ILE A 52 -24.28 23.03 -4.47
CA ILE A 52 -25.03 24.20 -4.00
C ILE A 52 -26.32 24.29 -4.80
N ALA A 53 -27.47 24.20 -4.09
CA ALA A 53 -28.81 24.29 -4.67
C ALA A 53 -29.53 25.56 -4.24
N GLN A 54 -30.42 26.05 -5.08
CA GLN A 54 -31.31 27.18 -4.76
C GLN A 54 -32.49 26.72 -3.90
N GLU A 55 -32.96 25.51 -4.13
CA GLU A 55 -34.10 24.90 -3.49
C GLU A 55 -33.71 23.58 -2.79
N THR A 56 -34.51 23.18 -1.83
CA THR A 56 -34.41 21.88 -1.16
C THR A 56 -35.79 21.20 -1.20
N GLN A 57 -35.80 19.88 -1.20
CA GLN A 57 -37.03 19.08 -1.10
C GLN A 57 -37.58 19.03 0.34
N LEU A 58 -36.81 19.52 1.32
CA LEU A 58 -37.20 19.57 2.72
C LEU A 58 -37.89 20.90 3.04
N ASP A 59 -38.66 20.92 4.10
CA ASP A 59 -39.16 22.20 4.66
C ASP A 59 -37.94 23.04 5.09
N ALA A 60 -37.81 24.22 4.47
CA ALA A 60 -36.70 25.13 4.74
C ALA A 60 -36.55 25.52 6.22
N ALA A 61 -37.65 25.47 6.98
CA ALA A 61 -37.65 25.76 8.42
C ALA A 61 -36.93 24.70 9.26
N VAL A 62 -36.88 23.45 8.79
CA VAL A 62 -36.19 22.36 9.49
C VAL A 62 -34.72 22.19 9.06
N VAL A 63 -34.32 22.81 7.93
CA VAL A 63 -32.96 22.73 7.44
C VAL A 63 -32.05 23.58 8.31
N ARG A 64 -31.09 22.94 8.96
CA ARG A 64 -30.10 23.58 9.85
C ARG A 64 -29.09 24.39 9.06
N PRO A 65 -28.53 25.48 9.63
CA PRO A 65 -27.47 26.23 8.97
C PRO A 65 -26.14 25.50 9.00
N VAL A 66 -25.28 25.76 8.01
CA VAL A 66 -23.85 25.46 8.08
C VAL A 66 -23.23 26.26 9.23
N HIS A 67 -22.58 25.58 10.17
CA HIS A 67 -22.01 26.27 11.33
C HIS A 67 -20.76 27.09 10.98
N ARG A 68 -19.89 26.58 10.10
CA ARG A 68 -18.68 27.27 9.62
C ARG A 68 -18.19 26.63 8.33
N VAL A 69 -17.82 27.42 7.34
CA VAL A 69 -17.01 26.99 6.19
C VAL A 69 -15.53 27.24 6.49
N LEU A 70 -14.68 26.24 6.28
CA LEU A 70 -13.24 26.34 6.55
C LEU A 70 -12.53 26.99 5.36
N ARG A 71 -12.58 28.31 5.25
CA ARG A 71 -12.00 29.10 4.16
C ARG A 71 -10.46 29.11 4.20
N GLU A 72 -9.86 28.68 5.31
CA GLU A 72 -8.41 28.54 5.52
C GLU A 72 -7.77 27.39 4.73
N ILE A 73 -8.61 26.45 4.29
CA ILE A 73 -8.24 25.30 3.45
C ILE A 73 -8.85 25.53 2.06
N ALA A 74 -8.07 25.39 1.02
CA ALA A 74 -8.58 25.47 -0.35
C ALA A 74 -9.63 24.34 -0.58
N PRO A 75 -10.64 24.55 -1.43
CA PRO A 75 -11.60 23.50 -1.74
C PRO A 75 -10.92 22.30 -2.41
N LEU A 76 -11.46 21.12 -2.15
CA LEU A 76 -11.09 19.89 -2.85
C LEU A 76 -11.51 19.99 -4.31
N SER A 77 -10.69 19.45 -5.22
CA SER A 77 -10.97 19.54 -6.65
C SER A 77 -12.19 18.71 -7.07
N ALA A 78 -12.82 19.09 -8.17
CA ALA A 78 -13.92 18.31 -8.76
C ALA A 78 -13.48 16.87 -9.09
N ALA A 79 -12.26 16.67 -9.54
CA ALA A 79 -11.70 15.33 -9.80
C ALA A 79 -11.59 14.50 -8.51
N TRP A 80 -11.19 15.11 -7.40
CA TRP A 80 -11.16 14.45 -6.11
C TRP A 80 -12.56 14.03 -5.63
N LEU A 81 -13.56 14.91 -5.79
CA LEU A 81 -14.94 14.60 -5.48
C LEU A 81 -15.48 13.47 -6.36
N ALA A 82 -15.19 13.51 -7.66
CA ALA A 82 -15.57 12.45 -8.60
C ALA A 82 -14.95 11.10 -8.24
N LEU A 83 -13.67 11.07 -7.90
CA LEU A 83 -12.96 9.83 -7.48
C LEU A 83 -13.57 9.23 -6.21
N THR A 84 -13.82 10.06 -5.19
CA THR A 84 -14.39 9.57 -3.92
C THR A 84 -15.83 9.13 -4.08
N ARG A 85 -16.61 9.81 -4.93
CA ARG A 85 -17.98 9.42 -5.29
C ARG A 85 -17.98 8.09 -6.06
N PHE A 86 -17.14 7.95 -7.08
CA PHE A 86 -17.00 6.69 -7.81
C PHE A 86 -16.62 5.54 -6.86
N ALA A 87 -15.67 5.77 -5.94
CA ALA A 87 -15.28 4.75 -4.97
C ALA A 87 -16.45 4.34 -4.06
N ALA A 88 -17.27 5.31 -3.61
CA ALA A 88 -18.45 5.03 -2.80
C ALA A 88 -19.49 4.20 -3.56
N GLU A 89 -19.85 4.61 -4.77
CA GLU A 89 -20.83 3.93 -5.62
C GLU A 89 -20.35 2.53 -6.03
N TYR A 90 -19.09 2.38 -6.47
CA TYR A 90 -18.55 1.12 -6.95
C TYR A 90 -18.37 0.10 -5.82
N TYR A 91 -17.91 0.52 -4.64
CA TYR A 91 -17.70 -0.36 -3.49
C TYR A 91 -18.90 -0.42 -2.53
N GLN A 92 -20.04 0.17 -2.91
CA GLN A 92 -21.31 0.13 -2.17
C GLN A 92 -21.16 0.64 -0.74
N HIS A 93 -20.59 1.84 -0.59
CA HIS A 93 -20.43 2.56 0.67
C HIS A 93 -21.06 3.95 0.59
N ALA A 94 -21.41 4.51 1.74
CA ALA A 94 -21.81 5.90 1.81
C ALA A 94 -20.66 6.83 1.40
N TRP A 95 -20.94 7.84 0.59
CA TRP A 95 -19.91 8.73 0.06
C TRP A 95 -19.10 9.43 1.16
N GLY A 96 -19.75 9.86 2.24
CA GLY A 96 -19.09 10.48 3.37
C GLY A 96 -18.10 9.56 4.11
N GLU A 97 -18.41 8.25 4.18
CA GLU A 97 -17.52 7.23 4.77
C GLU A 97 -16.26 6.95 3.92
N ILE A 98 -16.23 7.36 2.66
CA ILE A 98 -15.03 7.33 1.82
C ILE A 98 -14.29 8.67 1.88
N ALA A 99 -15.00 9.77 1.66
CA ALA A 99 -14.42 11.09 1.48
C ALA A 99 -13.83 11.66 2.78
N VAL A 100 -14.55 11.59 3.90
CA VAL A 100 -14.05 12.17 5.16
C VAL A 100 -12.86 11.39 5.74
N PRO A 101 -12.84 10.05 5.76
CA PRO A 101 -11.63 9.29 6.13
C PRO A 101 -10.42 9.48 5.19
N ALA A 102 -10.63 9.91 3.95
CA ALA A 102 -9.54 10.28 3.04
C ALA A 102 -8.85 11.60 3.41
N LEU A 103 -9.51 12.45 4.22
CA LEU A 103 -8.88 13.65 4.79
C LEU A 103 -7.82 13.29 5.84
N PRO A 104 -6.86 14.17 6.13
CA PRO A 104 -5.88 13.94 7.19
C PRO A 104 -6.51 14.07 8.59
N PRO A 105 -5.93 13.45 9.62
CA PRO A 105 -6.51 13.44 10.96
C PRO A 105 -6.87 14.82 11.53
N ALA A 106 -6.06 15.85 11.24
CA ALA A 106 -6.32 17.22 11.72
C ALA A 106 -7.57 17.87 11.11
N LEU A 107 -8.08 17.32 9.99
CA LEU A 107 -9.24 17.87 9.27
C LEU A 107 -10.49 16.97 9.36
N ARG A 108 -10.48 15.92 10.19
CA ARG A 108 -11.63 15.02 10.39
C ARG A 108 -12.51 15.41 11.57
N ALA A 109 -12.04 16.32 12.40
CA ALA A 109 -12.79 16.81 13.55
C ALA A 109 -13.04 18.32 13.43
N PRO A 110 -14.14 18.84 13.99
CA PRO A 110 -14.41 20.28 14.02
C PRO A 110 -13.23 21.06 14.64
N PRO A 111 -12.87 22.20 14.06
CA PRO A 111 -11.74 22.99 14.53
C PRO A 111 -11.97 23.52 15.94
N GLY A 112 -10.97 23.33 16.81
CA GLY A 112 -10.92 23.93 18.13
C GLY A 112 -10.37 25.36 18.13
N PRO A 113 -10.27 26.01 19.30
CA PRO A 113 -9.84 27.41 19.43
C PRO A 113 -8.42 27.71 18.87
N ARG A 114 -7.57 26.70 18.75
CA ARG A 114 -6.19 26.82 18.25
C ARG A 114 -6.02 26.29 16.82
N PHE A 115 -7.09 26.16 16.06
CA PHE A 115 -7.05 25.57 14.71
C PHE A 115 -6.09 26.32 13.78
N ASP A 116 -6.18 27.65 13.72
CA ASP A 116 -5.36 28.45 12.80
C ASP A 116 -3.87 28.37 13.14
N SER A 117 -3.53 28.37 14.42
CA SER A 117 -2.14 28.21 14.87
C SER A 117 -1.62 26.77 14.62
N ALA A 118 -2.46 25.75 14.78
CA ALA A 118 -2.12 24.38 14.45
C ALA A 118 -1.91 24.23 12.93
N LEU A 119 -2.78 24.81 12.10
CA LEU A 119 -2.66 24.81 10.65
C LEU A 119 -1.38 25.53 10.19
N ALA A 120 -1.09 26.71 10.77
CA ALA A 120 0.14 27.43 10.49
C ALA A 120 1.40 26.63 10.84
N ARG A 121 1.36 25.84 11.93
CA ARG A 121 2.45 24.94 12.30
C ARG A 121 2.61 23.79 11.29
N LEU A 122 1.50 23.17 10.85
CA LEU A 122 1.54 22.13 9.81
C LEU A 122 2.12 22.66 8.49
N ARG A 123 1.79 23.89 8.11
CA ARG A 123 2.33 24.55 6.91
C ARG A 123 3.83 24.82 7.00
N LYS A 124 4.36 25.02 8.20
CA LYS A 124 5.80 25.24 8.45
C LYS A 124 6.60 23.92 8.54
N ALA A 125 5.94 22.76 8.46
CA ALA A 125 6.63 21.47 8.46
C ALA A 125 7.66 21.44 7.33
N ARG A 126 8.89 21.05 7.66
CA ARG A 126 9.96 20.84 6.69
C ARG A 126 9.98 19.36 6.30
N PHE A 127 10.14 19.10 5.03
CA PHE A 127 10.32 17.77 4.48
C PHE A 127 11.77 17.63 4.04
N GLU A 128 12.31 16.42 4.10
CA GLU A 128 13.69 16.17 3.69
C GLU A 128 13.88 16.50 2.22
N VAL A 129 14.91 17.28 1.95
CA VAL A 129 15.38 17.62 0.61
C VAL A 129 16.84 17.25 0.54
N ALA A 130 17.21 16.34 -0.35
CA ALA A 130 18.60 15.95 -0.51
C ALA A 130 19.42 17.10 -1.11
N PRO A 131 20.63 17.36 -0.60
CA PRO A 131 21.43 18.53 -0.99
C PRO A 131 22.13 18.41 -2.35
N LEU A 132 22.32 17.19 -2.88
CA LEU A 132 23.09 16.96 -4.11
C LEU A 132 22.40 15.96 -5.05
N PRO A 133 22.43 16.19 -6.38
CA PRO A 133 21.93 15.23 -7.35
C PRO A 133 22.79 13.94 -7.30
N GLY A 134 22.10 12.80 -7.32
CA GLY A 134 22.76 11.52 -7.60
C GLY A 134 23.31 11.53 -9.03
N THR A 135 24.40 10.78 -9.26
CA THR A 135 24.90 10.51 -10.61
C THR A 135 23.81 9.85 -11.45
N GLY A 136 23.53 10.41 -12.63
CA GLY A 136 22.55 9.86 -13.56
C GLY A 136 22.88 8.41 -13.90
N VAL A 137 21.90 7.53 -13.82
CA VAL A 137 22.02 6.13 -14.25
C VAL A 137 21.90 6.09 -15.76
N GLN A 138 22.80 5.37 -16.44
CA GLN A 138 22.66 5.12 -17.87
C GLN A 138 21.54 4.12 -18.11
N LEU A 139 20.48 4.56 -18.80
CA LEU A 139 19.38 3.70 -19.19
C LEU A 139 19.78 2.79 -20.36
N ASN A 140 19.39 1.52 -20.29
CA ASN A 140 19.52 0.61 -21.42
C ASN A 140 18.46 0.94 -22.51
N PRO A 141 18.55 0.32 -23.72
CA PRO A 141 17.62 0.63 -24.80
C PRO A 141 16.14 0.41 -24.45
N ASP A 142 15.80 -0.69 -23.76
CA ASP A 142 14.43 -0.99 -23.34
C ASP A 142 13.88 0.07 -22.35
N GLN A 143 14.69 0.45 -21.38
CA GLN A 143 14.35 1.47 -20.40
C GLN A 143 14.14 2.84 -21.05
N ARG A 144 15.01 3.21 -22.01
CA ARG A 144 14.91 4.47 -22.76
C ARG A 144 13.63 4.50 -23.58
N ALA A 145 13.34 3.43 -24.32
CA ALA A 145 12.11 3.32 -25.11
C ALA A 145 10.85 3.39 -24.22
N ALA A 146 10.91 2.81 -23.02
CA ALA A 146 9.83 2.91 -22.04
C ALA A 146 9.63 4.36 -21.53
N CYS A 147 10.71 5.06 -21.19
CA CYS A 147 10.65 6.48 -20.81
C CYS A 147 10.06 7.35 -21.92
N GLU A 148 10.57 7.22 -23.15
CA GLU A 148 10.04 7.93 -24.32
C GLU A 148 8.54 7.68 -24.53
N ALA A 149 8.09 6.44 -24.36
CA ALA A 149 6.69 6.08 -24.46
C ALA A 149 5.81 6.70 -23.36
N ILE A 150 6.33 6.82 -22.14
CA ILE A 150 5.63 7.48 -21.03
C ILE A 150 5.59 8.99 -21.25
N ASP A 151 6.68 9.59 -21.72
CA ASP A 151 6.78 11.03 -21.98
C ASP A 151 5.85 11.48 -23.11
N ALA A 152 5.76 10.66 -24.17
CA ALA A 152 4.85 10.90 -25.28
C ALA A 152 3.36 10.73 -24.92
N ALA A 153 3.05 10.11 -23.78
CA ALA A 153 1.67 9.88 -23.35
C ALA A 153 1.02 11.21 -22.93
N GLN A 154 -0.04 11.61 -23.65
CA GLN A 154 -0.87 12.77 -23.36
C GLN A 154 -2.28 12.31 -23.00
N GLY A 155 -2.88 12.95 -22.00
CA GLY A 155 -4.19 12.53 -21.49
C GLY A 155 -4.15 11.18 -20.79
N PHE A 156 -5.26 10.48 -20.76
CA PHE A 156 -5.35 9.15 -20.13
C PHE A 156 -4.72 8.07 -21.01
N VAL A 157 -3.57 7.60 -20.61
CA VAL A 157 -2.88 6.44 -21.21
C VAL A 157 -2.45 5.49 -20.11
N PRO A 158 -3.10 4.32 -19.98
CA PRO A 158 -2.63 3.29 -19.07
C PRO A 158 -1.49 2.48 -19.70
N LEU A 159 -0.36 2.38 -18.99
CA LEU A 159 0.84 1.68 -19.43
C LEU A 159 1.19 0.57 -18.46
N LEU A 160 1.51 -0.63 -18.97
CA LEU A 160 2.06 -1.73 -18.19
C LEU A 160 3.56 -1.80 -18.42
N LEU A 161 4.37 -1.40 -17.41
CA LEU A 161 5.82 -1.60 -17.42
C LEU A 161 6.13 -2.99 -16.90
N PHE A 162 6.39 -3.92 -17.80
CA PHE A 162 6.63 -5.32 -17.53
C PHE A 162 8.11 -5.65 -17.62
N GLY A 163 8.69 -6.15 -16.53
CA GLY A 163 10.09 -6.54 -16.53
C GLY A 163 10.43 -7.33 -15.27
N VAL A 164 11.34 -8.29 -15.40
CA VAL A 164 11.82 -9.12 -14.29
C VAL A 164 12.39 -8.29 -13.14
N THR A 165 12.50 -8.88 -11.98
CA THR A 165 13.19 -8.26 -10.84
C THR A 165 14.63 -7.90 -11.25
N GLY A 166 15.06 -6.67 -10.95
CA GLY A 166 16.36 -6.15 -11.38
C GLY A 166 16.41 -5.64 -12.83
N SER A 167 15.30 -5.56 -13.56
CA SER A 167 15.25 -4.93 -14.88
C SER A 167 15.34 -3.39 -14.85
N GLY A 168 15.33 -2.81 -13.66
CA GLY A 168 15.42 -1.37 -13.48
C GLY A 168 14.12 -0.60 -13.71
N LYS A 169 12.95 -1.22 -13.48
CA LYS A 169 11.63 -0.54 -13.51
C LYS A 169 11.65 0.77 -12.73
N THR A 170 12.25 0.75 -11.54
CA THR A 170 12.34 1.95 -10.69
C THR A 170 13.05 3.10 -11.39
N GLU A 171 14.13 2.85 -12.15
CA GLU A 171 14.83 3.92 -12.88
C GLU A 171 13.95 4.53 -13.98
N VAL A 172 13.14 3.70 -14.66
CA VAL A 172 12.16 4.19 -15.65
C VAL A 172 11.14 5.11 -14.99
N TYR A 173 10.63 4.73 -13.79
CA TYR A 173 9.71 5.62 -13.05
C TYR A 173 10.37 6.94 -12.68
N LEU A 174 11.59 6.87 -12.12
CA LEU A 174 12.30 8.07 -11.67
C LEU A 174 12.61 9.01 -12.83
N GLU A 175 12.98 8.47 -14.00
CA GLU A 175 13.23 9.27 -15.19
C GLU A 175 11.96 9.92 -15.72
N ALA A 176 10.88 9.15 -15.89
CA ALA A 176 9.58 9.68 -16.31
C ALA A 176 9.03 10.76 -15.35
N MET A 177 9.17 10.53 -14.04
CA MET A 177 8.82 11.54 -13.03
C MET A 177 9.66 12.81 -13.19
N ALA A 178 10.99 12.67 -13.40
CA ALA A 178 11.91 13.80 -13.60
C ALA A 178 11.51 14.64 -14.80
N HIS A 179 11.21 13.99 -15.93
CA HIS A 179 10.77 14.68 -17.16
C HIS A 179 9.46 15.45 -16.94
N ARG A 180 8.46 14.82 -16.30
CA ARG A 180 7.18 15.50 -15.98
C ARG A 180 7.36 16.71 -15.05
N LEU A 181 8.20 16.55 -14.02
CA LEU A 181 8.49 17.63 -13.08
C LEU A 181 9.32 18.76 -13.68
N ALA A 182 10.17 18.47 -14.67
CA ALA A 182 10.93 19.46 -15.40
C ALA A 182 10.07 20.22 -16.43
N ALA A 183 9.16 19.52 -17.10
CA ALA A 183 8.29 20.10 -18.12
C ALA A 183 7.28 21.12 -17.56
N ASP A 184 6.77 20.89 -16.34
CA ASP A 184 5.87 21.82 -15.66
C ASP A 184 6.33 22.04 -14.21
N PRO A 185 6.76 23.28 -13.84
CA PRO A 185 7.13 23.63 -12.48
C PRO A 185 6.04 23.44 -11.43
N ALA A 186 4.77 23.36 -11.81
CA ALA A 186 3.66 23.14 -10.92
C ALA A 186 3.23 21.65 -10.84
N ALA A 187 3.72 20.80 -11.74
CA ALA A 187 3.33 19.39 -11.80
C ALA A 187 3.57 18.65 -10.50
N GLN A 188 2.64 17.75 -10.17
CA GLN A 188 2.73 16.83 -9.05
C GLN A 188 2.69 15.38 -9.57
N VAL A 189 3.42 14.50 -8.93
CA VAL A 189 3.44 13.08 -9.27
C VAL A 189 3.08 12.23 -8.06
N LEU A 190 2.33 11.17 -8.31
CA LEU A 190 1.92 10.19 -7.29
C LEU A 190 2.62 8.86 -7.56
N LEU A 191 3.42 8.39 -6.61
CA LEU A 191 4.03 7.06 -6.63
C LEU A 191 3.40 6.20 -5.53
N LEU A 192 2.65 5.20 -5.94
CA LEU A 192 2.06 4.20 -5.05
C LEU A 192 2.96 2.98 -4.99
N VAL A 193 3.26 2.54 -3.76
CA VAL A 193 4.06 1.34 -3.50
C VAL A 193 3.36 0.45 -2.47
N PRO A 194 3.59 -0.89 -2.48
CA PRO A 194 3.14 -1.75 -1.39
C PRO A 194 3.68 -1.29 -0.03
N GLU A 195 2.94 -1.54 1.05
CA GLU A 195 3.35 -1.13 2.40
C GLU A 195 4.77 -1.64 2.76
N ILE A 196 5.10 -2.85 2.33
CA ILE A 196 6.40 -3.47 2.60
C ILE A 196 7.55 -2.82 1.81
N ASN A 197 7.27 -2.21 0.66
CA ASN A 197 8.27 -1.55 -0.18
C ASN A 197 8.50 -0.08 0.21
N LEU A 198 7.69 0.46 1.13
CA LEU A 198 7.86 1.83 1.62
C LEU A 198 8.97 1.86 2.68
N THR A 199 10.20 1.78 2.23
CA THR A 199 11.38 1.74 3.08
C THR A 199 12.08 3.10 3.15
N PRO A 200 12.84 3.39 4.23
CA PRO A 200 13.69 4.59 4.30
C PRO A 200 14.69 4.67 3.14
N GLN A 201 15.17 3.52 2.64
CA GLN A 201 16.07 3.45 1.49
C GLN A 201 15.40 3.96 0.20
N LEU A 202 14.13 3.59 -0.05
CA LEU A 202 13.38 4.11 -1.20
C LEU A 202 13.17 5.62 -1.07
N GLN A 203 12.82 6.10 0.13
CA GLN A 203 12.67 7.53 0.39
C GLN A 203 13.98 8.28 0.14
N ALA A 204 15.09 7.79 0.68
CA ALA A 204 16.42 8.37 0.47
C ALA A 204 16.86 8.34 -1.00
N ARG A 205 16.52 7.28 -1.76
CA ARG A 205 16.77 7.18 -3.20
C ARG A 205 16.00 8.24 -3.97
N LEU A 206 14.71 8.41 -3.68
CA LEU A 206 13.87 9.45 -4.27
C LEU A 206 14.39 10.85 -3.92
N ALA A 207 14.68 11.11 -2.64
CA ALA A 207 15.21 12.39 -2.21
C ALA A 207 16.52 12.74 -2.95
N ARG A 208 17.45 11.79 -3.09
CA ARG A 208 18.71 11.98 -3.85
C ARG A 208 18.47 12.21 -5.34
N ARG A 209 17.47 11.53 -5.93
CA ARG A 209 17.16 11.68 -7.36
C ARG A 209 16.51 13.03 -7.69
N PHE A 210 15.78 13.62 -6.74
CA PHE A 210 15.01 14.86 -6.90
C PHE A 210 15.48 15.95 -5.93
N PRO A 211 16.72 16.43 -6.04
CA PRO A 211 17.24 17.48 -5.18
C PRO A 211 16.43 18.78 -5.40
N GLY A 212 16.11 19.48 -4.32
CA GLY A 212 15.31 20.70 -4.37
C GLY A 212 13.81 20.48 -4.55
N GLN A 213 13.34 19.24 -4.76
CA GLN A 213 11.90 18.95 -4.83
C GLN A 213 11.37 18.52 -3.46
N THR A 214 10.19 19.01 -3.11
CA THR A 214 9.52 18.59 -1.88
C THR A 214 8.87 17.23 -2.09
N LEU A 215 9.42 16.22 -1.42
CA LEU A 215 8.90 14.86 -1.33
C LEU A 215 8.13 14.70 -0.02
N VAL A 216 6.93 14.17 -0.08
CA VAL A 216 6.16 13.77 1.10
C VAL A 216 5.79 12.29 1.04
N THR A 217 5.70 11.65 2.22
CA THR A 217 5.24 10.27 2.34
C THR A 217 3.87 10.21 2.99
N MET A 218 3.03 9.25 2.54
CA MET A 218 1.68 9.04 3.06
C MET A 218 1.41 7.55 3.31
N HIS A 219 1.45 7.14 4.58
CA HIS A 219 1.14 5.77 5.01
C HIS A 219 0.59 5.75 6.44
N SER A 220 0.01 4.61 6.84
CA SER A 220 -0.64 4.41 8.14
C SER A 220 0.32 4.52 9.34
N GLY A 221 1.60 4.21 9.14
CA GLY A 221 2.63 4.22 10.19
C GLY A 221 3.13 5.62 10.61
N LEU A 222 2.78 6.68 9.88
CA LEU A 222 3.15 8.05 10.24
C LEU A 222 2.31 8.56 11.42
N ALA A 223 2.90 9.42 12.25
CA ALA A 223 2.16 10.15 13.28
C ALA A 223 1.07 11.06 12.66
N ALA A 224 -0.02 11.30 13.40
CA ALA A 224 -1.17 12.08 12.89
C ALA A 224 -0.78 13.48 12.41
N GLY A 225 0.17 14.14 13.10
CA GLY A 225 0.69 15.45 12.69
C GLY A 225 1.48 15.40 11.38
N GLU A 226 2.34 14.40 11.22
CA GLU A 226 3.13 14.18 9.99
C GLU A 226 2.22 13.91 8.79
N ARG A 227 1.22 13.03 8.95
CA ARG A 227 0.21 12.78 7.90
C ARG A 227 -0.55 14.03 7.51
N SER A 228 -0.91 14.86 8.49
CA SER A 228 -1.64 16.11 8.22
C SER A 228 -0.76 17.13 7.51
N ALA A 229 0.51 17.24 7.88
CA ALA A 229 1.46 18.14 7.22
C ALA A 229 1.75 17.69 5.78
N ALA A 230 1.98 16.39 5.56
CA ALA A 230 2.19 15.80 4.24
C ALA A 230 0.99 16.02 3.32
N TRP A 231 -0.23 15.72 3.81
CA TRP A 231 -1.45 15.92 3.05
C TRP A 231 -1.66 17.39 2.68
N LEU A 232 -1.44 18.30 3.63
CA LEU A 232 -1.61 19.75 3.39
C LEU A 232 -0.58 20.26 2.38
N ALA A 233 0.67 19.79 2.45
CA ALA A 233 1.69 20.15 1.48
C ALA A 233 1.34 19.66 0.06
N ALA A 234 0.74 18.48 -0.07
CA ALA A 234 0.26 17.94 -1.33
C ALA A 234 -0.94 18.75 -1.87
N HIS A 235 -1.93 19.01 -1.01
CA HIS A 235 -3.14 19.76 -1.34
C HIS A 235 -2.84 21.22 -1.77
N GLU A 236 -1.87 21.86 -1.16
CA GLU A 236 -1.44 23.21 -1.49
C GLU A 236 -0.43 23.26 -2.66
N GLY A 237 -0.10 22.13 -3.28
CA GLY A 237 0.85 22.05 -4.38
C GLY A 237 2.32 22.25 -3.97
N ARG A 238 2.62 22.38 -2.68
CA ARG A 238 4.00 22.51 -2.17
C ARG A 238 4.79 21.22 -2.30
N ALA A 239 4.14 20.08 -2.08
CA ALA A 239 4.73 18.78 -2.34
C ALA A 239 4.54 18.41 -3.82
N ARG A 240 5.65 18.25 -4.52
CA ARG A 240 5.66 17.88 -5.93
C ARG A 240 5.68 16.36 -6.15
N ILE A 241 6.20 15.62 -5.17
CA ILE A 241 6.28 14.16 -5.20
C ILE A 241 5.55 13.64 -3.98
N VAL A 242 4.56 12.79 -4.20
CA VAL A 242 3.86 12.06 -3.16
C VAL A 242 4.17 10.58 -3.31
N LEU A 243 4.90 10.04 -2.34
CA LEU A 243 5.15 8.62 -2.18
C LEU A 243 4.17 8.07 -1.16
N GLY A 244 3.43 7.03 -1.49
CA GLY A 244 2.50 6.51 -0.51
C GLY A 244 2.06 5.08 -0.75
N THR A 245 1.35 4.57 0.22
CA THR A 245 0.70 3.26 0.14
C THR A 245 -0.76 3.41 -0.28
N ARG A 246 -1.56 2.38 -0.12
CA ARG A 246 -2.96 2.31 -0.55
C ARG A 246 -3.79 3.59 -0.36
N LEU A 247 -3.72 4.21 0.83
CA LEU A 247 -4.53 5.40 1.12
C LEU A 247 -4.10 6.65 0.35
N ALA A 248 -2.88 6.69 -0.16
CA ALA A 248 -2.38 7.84 -0.91
C ALA A 248 -3.06 8.01 -2.27
N VAL A 249 -3.81 7.01 -2.76
CA VAL A 249 -4.64 7.15 -3.96
C VAL A 249 -5.67 8.27 -3.84
N PHE A 250 -6.11 8.61 -2.62
CA PHE A 250 -7.01 9.72 -2.32
C PHE A 250 -6.30 11.03 -1.94
N ALA A 251 -4.98 11.12 -2.05
CA ALA A 251 -4.28 12.37 -1.78
C ALA A 251 -4.80 13.50 -2.69
N SER A 252 -5.06 14.67 -2.12
CA SER A 252 -5.46 15.82 -2.92
C SER A 252 -4.24 16.42 -3.63
N LEU A 253 -4.24 16.32 -4.96
CA LEU A 253 -3.15 16.72 -5.85
C LEU A 253 -3.72 17.58 -6.98
N PRO A 254 -3.83 18.91 -6.79
CA PRO A 254 -4.50 19.78 -7.76
C PRO A 254 -3.75 19.92 -9.10
N ARG A 255 -2.51 19.47 -9.19
CA ARG A 255 -1.63 19.53 -10.38
C ARG A 255 -1.06 18.18 -10.74
N LEU A 256 -1.85 17.10 -10.54
CA LEU A 256 -1.43 15.74 -10.87
C LEU A 256 -1.08 15.63 -12.36
N ALA A 257 0.11 15.09 -12.66
CA ALA A 257 0.63 14.94 -14.02
C ALA A 257 1.04 13.51 -14.38
N LEU A 258 1.23 12.65 -13.38
CA LEU A 258 1.61 11.25 -13.55
C LEU A 258 1.23 10.44 -12.31
N ILE A 259 0.69 9.25 -12.52
CA ILE A 259 0.54 8.24 -11.48
C ILE A 259 1.43 7.04 -11.81
N VAL A 260 2.17 6.56 -10.81
CA VAL A 260 2.93 5.31 -10.89
C VAL A 260 2.44 4.37 -9.80
N VAL A 261 2.18 3.12 -10.14
CA VAL A 261 1.84 2.04 -9.21
C VAL A 261 2.89 0.96 -9.36
N ASP A 262 3.84 0.93 -8.43
CA ASP A 262 4.88 -0.10 -8.42
C ASP A 262 4.35 -1.39 -7.80
N GLU A 263 4.80 -2.55 -8.33
CA GLU A 263 4.31 -3.88 -7.94
C GLU A 263 2.77 -3.95 -7.91
N GLU A 264 2.13 -3.55 -9.02
CA GLU A 264 0.66 -3.36 -9.13
C GLU A 264 -0.17 -4.60 -8.73
N HIS A 265 0.45 -5.79 -8.83
CA HIS A 265 -0.15 -7.07 -8.48
C HIS A 265 -0.27 -7.30 -6.97
N ASP A 266 0.39 -6.46 -6.15
CA ASP A 266 0.47 -6.71 -4.71
C ASP A 266 -0.90 -6.61 -4.03
N PRO A 267 -1.31 -7.65 -3.26
CA PRO A 267 -2.61 -7.68 -2.62
C PRO A 267 -2.79 -6.59 -1.55
N SER A 268 -1.73 -5.94 -1.07
CA SER A 268 -1.81 -4.84 -0.10
C SER A 268 -2.49 -3.58 -0.65
N PHE A 269 -2.59 -3.46 -1.99
CA PHE A 269 -3.39 -2.41 -2.61
C PHE A 269 -4.91 -2.60 -2.42
N LYS A 270 -5.36 -3.81 -2.05
CA LYS A 270 -6.76 -4.07 -1.68
C LYS A 270 -6.96 -3.79 -0.19
N ALA A 271 -7.92 -2.93 0.14
CA ALA A 271 -8.30 -2.68 1.53
C ALA A 271 -8.92 -3.94 2.15
N GLY A 272 -8.50 -4.29 3.38
CA GLY A 272 -9.02 -5.46 4.10
C GLY A 272 -10.29 -5.15 4.88
N ASP A 273 -10.57 -3.89 5.16
CA ASP A 273 -11.67 -3.36 5.97
C ASP A 273 -12.36 -2.18 5.29
N GLY A 274 -13.46 -1.72 5.84
CA GLY A 274 -14.26 -0.63 5.31
C GLY A 274 -14.71 -0.91 3.87
N ALA A 275 -14.56 0.06 3.01
CA ALA A 275 -14.96 -0.02 1.61
C ALA A 275 -14.22 -1.05 0.75
N ARG A 276 -13.21 -1.72 1.28
CA ARG A 276 -12.40 -2.74 0.58
C ARG A 276 -11.97 -2.34 -0.83
N HIS A 277 -11.65 -1.09 -1.04
CA HIS A 277 -11.24 -0.54 -2.33
C HIS A 277 -9.89 -1.09 -2.78
N SER A 278 -9.66 -1.10 -4.10
CA SER A 278 -8.38 -1.37 -4.73
C SER A 278 -7.72 -0.05 -5.12
N ALA A 279 -6.58 0.28 -4.51
CA ALA A 279 -5.86 1.51 -4.85
C ALA A 279 -5.28 1.46 -6.27
N ARG A 280 -4.88 0.29 -6.78
CA ARG A 280 -4.49 0.10 -8.17
C ARG A 280 -5.62 0.50 -9.12
N ASP A 281 -6.81 -0.04 -8.92
CA ASP A 281 -7.94 0.21 -9.81
C ASP A 281 -8.43 1.66 -9.70
N LEU A 282 -8.43 2.22 -8.49
CA LEU A 282 -8.71 3.64 -8.26
C LEU A 282 -7.64 4.56 -8.86
N ALA A 283 -6.37 4.15 -8.91
CA ALA A 283 -5.31 4.92 -9.57
C ALA A 283 -5.55 5.01 -11.09
N VAL A 284 -6.00 3.92 -11.73
CA VAL A 284 -6.39 3.92 -13.15
C VAL A 284 -7.61 4.79 -13.38
N LYS A 285 -8.65 4.67 -12.53
CA LYS A 285 -9.84 5.52 -12.61
C LYS A 285 -9.51 7.00 -12.41
N ARG A 286 -8.66 7.30 -11.43
CA ARG A 286 -8.19 8.65 -11.17
C ARG A 286 -7.43 9.24 -12.36
N ALA A 287 -6.52 8.46 -12.95
CA ALA A 287 -5.80 8.87 -14.14
C ALA A 287 -6.74 9.19 -15.32
N GLN A 288 -7.81 8.39 -15.46
CA GLN A 288 -8.86 8.63 -16.46
C GLN A 288 -9.62 9.93 -16.19
N ASP A 289 -10.03 10.19 -14.95
CA ASP A 289 -10.79 11.39 -14.60
C ASP A 289 -9.95 12.66 -14.71
N GLU A 290 -8.66 12.58 -14.30
CA GLU A 290 -7.72 13.71 -14.34
C GLU A 290 -6.98 13.83 -15.68
N GLN A 291 -7.25 12.93 -16.66
CA GLN A 291 -6.63 12.92 -17.99
C GLN A 291 -5.11 12.95 -17.93
N VAL A 292 -4.52 12.06 -17.13
CA VAL A 292 -3.08 11.89 -16.97
C VAL A 292 -2.66 10.45 -17.23
N PRO A 293 -1.41 10.19 -17.62
CA PRO A 293 -0.91 8.83 -17.79
C PRO A 293 -0.77 8.11 -16.43
N VAL A 294 -0.98 6.78 -16.46
CA VAL A 294 -0.74 5.89 -15.33
C VAL A 294 0.16 4.74 -15.73
N VAL A 295 1.24 4.54 -14.97
CA VAL A 295 2.19 3.45 -15.18
C VAL A 295 1.98 2.41 -14.10
N LEU A 296 1.63 1.20 -14.52
CA LEU A 296 1.51 0.02 -13.67
C LEU A 296 2.76 -0.83 -13.86
N GLY A 297 3.58 -0.98 -12.83
CA GLY A 297 4.83 -1.72 -12.90
C GLY A 297 4.75 -3.06 -12.20
N SER A 298 5.22 -4.11 -12.87
CA SER A 298 5.29 -5.45 -12.27
C SER A 298 6.26 -6.38 -12.99
N ALA A 299 6.83 -7.32 -12.22
CA ALA A 299 7.51 -8.49 -12.76
C ALA A 299 6.51 -9.65 -13.04
N THR A 300 5.42 -9.67 -12.30
CA THR A 300 4.35 -10.68 -12.33
C THR A 300 3.00 -9.99 -12.35
N PRO A 301 2.60 -9.36 -13.46
CA PRO A 301 1.36 -8.60 -13.55
C PRO A 301 0.14 -9.39 -13.09
N SER A 302 -0.84 -8.70 -12.50
CA SER A 302 -2.14 -9.30 -12.24
C SER A 302 -2.80 -9.75 -13.53
N LEU A 303 -3.65 -10.76 -13.46
CA LEU A 303 -4.35 -11.30 -14.65
C LEU A 303 -5.18 -10.22 -15.34
N GLU A 304 -5.82 -9.34 -14.56
CA GLU A 304 -6.63 -8.24 -15.07
C GLU A 304 -5.78 -7.23 -15.86
N THR A 305 -4.62 -6.84 -15.33
CA THR A 305 -3.71 -5.91 -16.00
C THR A 305 -3.09 -6.53 -17.23
N TRP A 306 -2.68 -7.81 -17.14
CA TRP A 306 -2.11 -8.54 -18.25
C TRP A 306 -3.12 -8.72 -19.40
N SER A 307 -4.37 -9.12 -19.11
CA SER A 307 -5.43 -9.24 -20.11
C SER A 307 -5.65 -7.92 -20.86
N ARG A 308 -5.78 -6.82 -20.12
CA ARG A 308 -5.95 -5.49 -20.73
C ARG A 308 -4.77 -5.07 -21.60
N ALA A 309 -3.54 -5.43 -21.20
CA ALA A 309 -2.36 -5.17 -22.01
C ALA A 309 -2.31 -6.06 -23.26
N SER A 310 -2.68 -7.33 -23.15
CA SER A 310 -2.74 -8.27 -24.26
C SER A 310 -3.83 -7.90 -25.29
N GLU A 311 -4.93 -7.31 -24.82
CA GLU A 311 -6.03 -6.80 -25.66
C GLU A 311 -5.72 -5.42 -26.28
N GLY A 312 -4.55 -4.83 -25.99
CA GLY A 312 -4.17 -3.51 -26.48
C GLY A 312 -4.86 -2.33 -25.77
N ARG A 313 -5.63 -2.58 -24.70
CA ARG A 313 -6.25 -1.51 -23.88
C ARG A 313 -5.23 -0.80 -23.03
N TYR A 314 -4.19 -1.51 -22.57
CA TYR A 314 -3.04 -0.94 -21.90
C TYR A 314 -1.83 -1.08 -22.82
N ARG A 315 -1.01 -0.05 -22.89
CA ARG A 315 0.23 -0.09 -23.68
C ARG A 315 1.28 -0.90 -22.92
N LEU A 316 1.74 -2.00 -23.49
CA LEU A 316 2.78 -2.84 -22.91
C LEU A 316 4.17 -2.24 -23.17
N LEU A 317 4.95 -2.05 -22.11
CA LEU A 317 6.34 -1.59 -22.14
C LEU A 317 7.24 -2.69 -21.55
N PRO A 318 7.79 -3.59 -22.40
CA PRO A 318 8.60 -4.70 -21.91
C PRO A 318 10.04 -4.26 -21.62
N LEU A 319 10.58 -4.63 -20.44
CA LEU A 319 11.99 -4.56 -20.10
C LEU A 319 12.56 -5.97 -20.13
N ARG A 320 13.21 -6.34 -21.21
CA ARG A 320 13.68 -7.72 -21.48
C ARG A 320 15.00 -8.05 -20.82
N ALA A 321 15.84 -7.02 -20.59
CA ALA A 321 17.16 -7.16 -20.00
C ALA A 321 17.17 -6.77 -18.52
N ARG A 322 18.07 -7.38 -17.73
CA ARG A 322 18.41 -6.88 -16.39
C ARG A 322 19.26 -5.61 -16.51
N ALA A 323 19.03 -4.66 -15.59
CA ALA A 323 19.77 -3.39 -15.57
C ALA A 323 21.25 -3.56 -15.22
N SER A 324 21.59 -4.55 -14.40
CA SER A 324 22.97 -4.87 -13.99
C SER A 324 23.64 -5.86 -14.96
N GLN A 325 23.80 -5.48 -16.23
CA GLN A 325 24.81 -6.11 -17.07
C GLN A 325 26.12 -5.34 -16.89
N GLY A 326 26.82 -5.60 -15.77
CA GLY A 326 28.26 -5.35 -15.71
C GLY A 326 28.98 -6.22 -16.76
N ALA A 327 30.26 -5.90 -17.09
CA ALA A 327 31.04 -6.55 -18.10
C ALA A 327 31.11 -8.10 -18.01
N ASP A 328 30.70 -8.69 -16.90
CA ASP A 328 30.71 -10.13 -16.61
C ASP A 328 29.30 -10.78 -16.65
N GLY A 329 28.32 -10.16 -17.29
CA GLY A 329 26.97 -10.70 -17.53
C GLY A 329 26.41 -11.45 -16.32
N ALA A 330 25.69 -10.78 -15.41
CA ALA A 330 25.12 -11.45 -14.23
C ALA A 330 24.34 -12.70 -14.66
N ALA A 331 24.86 -13.87 -14.36
CA ALA A 331 24.23 -15.14 -14.68
C ALA A 331 22.83 -15.21 -14.05
N TRP A 332 21.89 -15.82 -14.76
CA TRP A 332 20.57 -16.09 -14.19
C TRP A 332 20.73 -17.02 -12.98
N PRO A 333 19.94 -16.84 -11.92
CA PRO A 333 19.97 -17.79 -10.82
C PRO A 333 19.57 -19.18 -11.32
N VAL A 334 20.28 -20.20 -10.84
CA VAL A 334 19.95 -21.59 -11.14
C VAL A 334 18.70 -21.95 -10.34
N LEU A 335 17.64 -22.36 -11.04
CA LEU A 335 16.42 -22.86 -10.42
C LEU A 335 16.50 -24.38 -10.33
N GLN A 336 16.37 -24.91 -9.13
CA GLN A 336 16.34 -26.35 -8.86
C GLN A 336 15.06 -26.70 -8.11
N THR A 337 14.31 -27.65 -8.64
CA THR A 337 13.13 -28.22 -7.96
C THR A 337 13.52 -29.52 -7.25
N VAL A 338 12.98 -29.71 -6.03
CA VAL A 338 13.19 -30.94 -5.24
C VAL A 338 11.86 -31.65 -5.09
N ASP A 339 11.76 -32.89 -5.64
CA ASP A 339 10.58 -33.73 -5.46
C ASP A 339 10.59 -34.33 -4.04
N LEU A 340 9.66 -33.87 -3.21
CA LEU A 340 9.53 -34.33 -1.81
C LEU A 340 9.09 -35.80 -1.68
N ARG A 341 8.59 -36.44 -2.74
CA ARG A 341 8.32 -37.89 -2.74
C ARG A 341 9.60 -38.72 -2.79
N GLN A 342 10.62 -38.21 -3.50
CA GLN A 342 11.94 -38.84 -3.58
C GLN A 342 12.87 -38.38 -2.44
N HIS A 343 12.67 -37.16 -1.96
CA HIS A 343 13.45 -36.53 -0.89
C HIS A 343 12.52 -36.07 0.24
N PRO A 344 12.02 -36.97 1.09
CA PRO A 344 11.13 -36.62 2.19
C PRO A 344 11.73 -35.53 3.06
N SER A 345 10.92 -34.53 3.43
CA SER A 345 11.40 -33.47 4.28
C SER A 345 11.55 -33.92 5.74
N GLN A 346 12.70 -33.61 6.34
CA GLN A 346 12.92 -33.74 7.78
C GLN A 346 12.80 -32.38 8.43
N GLN A 347 11.88 -32.22 9.35
CA GLN A 347 11.58 -30.96 10.03
C GLN A 347 11.30 -29.77 9.06
N GLY A 348 10.80 -30.07 7.85
CA GLY A 348 10.46 -29.08 6.82
C GLY A 348 11.56 -28.77 5.81
N LEU A 349 12.72 -29.39 5.94
CA LEU A 349 13.86 -29.23 5.02
C LEU A 349 14.17 -30.58 4.34
N ALA A 350 14.11 -30.60 3.01
CA ALA A 350 14.52 -31.78 2.22
C ALA A 350 16.05 -31.94 2.24
N GLY A 351 16.53 -33.18 2.04
CA GLY A 351 17.97 -33.51 2.05
C GLY A 351 18.80 -32.57 1.17
N PRO A 352 18.49 -32.41 -0.13
CA PRO A 352 19.25 -31.49 -1.01
C PRO A 352 19.28 -30.03 -0.52
N VAL A 353 18.19 -29.55 0.10
CA VAL A 353 18.15 -28.21 0.67
C VAL A 353 19.08 -28.06 1.87
N ARG A 354 19.11 -29.10 2.74
CA ARG A 354 20.02 -29.13 3.90
C ARG A 354 21.49 -29.14 3.47
N THR A 355 21.84 -29.90 2.44
CA THR A 355 23.19 -29.93 1.86
C THR A 355 23.57 -28.56 1.30
N ALA A 356 22.71 -27.96 0.48
CA ALA A 356 22.97 -26.65 -0.10
C ALA A 356 23.16 -25.55 0.97
N LEU A 357 22.36 -25.54 2.03
CA LEU A 357 22.52 -24.60 3.16
C LEU A 357 23.88 -24.76 3.86
N SER A 358 24.32 -26.00 4.07
CA SER A 358 25.63 -26.27 4.69
C SER A 358 26.77 -25.83 3.78
N GLU A 359 26.68 -26.07 2.47
CA GLU A 359 27.68 -25.64 1.48
C GLU A 359 27.77 -24.11 1.37
N VAL A 360 26.65 -23.42 1.35
CA VAL A 360 26.58 -21.95 1.32
C VAL A 360 27.25 -21.36 2.57
N LEU A 361 26.92 -21.91 3.76
CA LEU A 361 27.53 -21.47 5.02
C LEU A 361 29.06 -21.73 5.02
N ALA A 362 29.51 -22.88 4.51
CA ALA A 362 30.93 -23.20 4.42
C ALA A 362 31.70 -22.23 3.51
N ARG A 363 31.06 -21.63 2.51
CA ARG A 363 31.64 -20.57 1.66
C ARG A 363 31.60 -19.19 2.28
N GLY A 364 31.00 -19.02 3.47
CA GLY A 364 30.80 -17.72 4.10
C GLY A 364 29.74 -16.87 3.40
N GLU A 365 28.84 -17.47 2.64
CA GLU A 365 27.76 -16.82 1.93
C GLU A 365 26.45 -16.86 2.74
N GLN A 366 25.51 -15.99 2.40
CA GLN A 366 24.22 -15.90 3.08
C GLN A 366 23.15 -16.74 2.39
N SER A 367 22.22 -17.28 3.17
CA SER A 367 21.05 -18.01 2.69
C SER A 367 19.75 -17.34 3.10
N LEU A 368 18.76 -17.32 2.19
CA LEU A 368 17.40 -16.92 2.48
C LEU A 368 16.46 -18.14 2.41
N VAL A 369 15.83 -18.47 3.53
CA VAL A 369 14.81 -19.53 3.61
C VAL A 369 13.42 -18.88 3.64
N PHE A 370 12.77 -18.90 2.49
CA PHE A 370 11.43 -18.33 2.33
C PHE A 370 10.35 -19.39 2.63
N ILE A 371 9.39 -19.01 3.47
CA ILE A 371 8.28 -19.88 3.86
C ILE A 371 6.97 -19.16 3.65
N ASN A 372 6.06 -19.76 2.92
CA ASN A 372 4.78 -19.12 2.60
C ASN A 372 3.79 -19.11 3.80
N ARG A 373 4.08 -19.80 4.90
CA ARG A 373 3.17 -19.95 6.05
C ARG A 373 3.80 -19.46 7.36
N ARG A 374 2.98 -18.83 8.21
CA ARG A 374 3.35 -18.30 9.53
C ARG A 374 3.01 -19.32 10.64
N GLY A 375 3.68 -19.22 11.80
CA GLY A 375 3.37 -20.01 13.00
C GLY A 375 4.23 -21.27 13.17
N TYR A 376 3.97 -22.03 14.26
CA TYR A 376 4.74 -23.24 14.61
C TYR A 376 4.32 -24.43 13.76
N ALA A 377 3.00 -24.67 13.64
CA ALA A 377 2.42 -25.65 12.73
C ALA A 377 1.07 -25.15 12.23
N PRO A 378 0.84 -25.14 10.91
CA PRO A 378 -0.38 -24.54 10.37
C PRO A 378 -1.65 -25.36 10.66
N VAL A 379 -1.57 -26.67 10.81
CA VAL A 379 -2.74 -27.55 10.91
C VAL A 379 -2.47 -28.71 11.87
N ILE A 380 -3.46 -29.10 12.67
CA ILE A 380 -3.43 -30.37 13.41
C ILE A 380 -4.02 -31.46 12.53
N SER A 381 -3.34 -32.60 12.45
CA SER A 381 -3.75 -33.80 11.70
C SER A 381 -3.86 -34.99 12.59
N CYS A 382 -4.82 -35.86 12.29
CA CYS A 382 -4.91 -37.20 12.87
C CYS A 382 -4.11 -38.20 12.03
N GLN A 383 -3.17 -38.91 12.65
CA GLN A 383 -2.33 -39.86 11.94
C GLN A 383 -3.10 -41.14 11.54
N ALA A 384 -4.23 -41.45 12.18
CA ALA A 384 -5.02 -42.63 11.91
C ALA A 384 -5.99 -42.47 10.72
N CYS A 385 -6.72 -41.34 10.65
CA CYS A 385 -7.76 -41.16 9.63
C CYS A 385 -7.47 -39.98 8.64
N GLY A 386 -6.37 -39.23 8.84
CA GLY A 386 -6.06 -38.11 7.99
C GLY A 386 -6.88 -36.85 8.25
N TRP A 387 -7.72 -36.82 9.30
CA TRP A 387 -8.45 -35.60 9.67
C TRP A 387 -7.50 -34.39 9.81
N LEU A 388 -7.94 -33.24 9.32
CA LEU A 388 -7.24 -31.97 9.43
C LEU A 388 -8.12 -30.95 10.16
N SER A 389 -7.52 -30.11 11.02
CA SER A 389 -8.24 -29.09 11.77
C SER A 389 -8.82 -27.99 10.86
N GLY A 390 -9.97 -28.25 10.25
CA GLY A 390 -10.75 -27.31 9.45
C GLY A 390 -11.44 -26.25 10.32
N CYS A 391 -11.71 -25.08 9.76
CA CYS A 391 -12.57 -24.09 10.40
C CYS A 391 -14.03 -24.48 10.24
N PRO A 392 -14.88 -24.48 11.29
CA PRO A 392 -16.30 -24.80 11.17
C PRO A 392 -17.12 -23.71 10.47
N HIS A 393 -16.57 -22.49 10.32
CA HIS A 393 -17.27 -21.34 9.75
C HIS A 393 -16.86 -20.99 8.33
N CYS A 394 -15.77 -21.57 7.82
CA CYS A 394 -15.30 -21.30 6.47
C CYS A 394 -14.41 -22.45 5.96
N ALA A 395 -14.21 -22.54 4.64
CA ALA A 395 -13.51 -23.64 3.98
C ALA A 395 -11.96 -23.57 4.08
N VAL A 396 -11.41 -23.03 5.17
CA VAL A 396 -9.96 -22.95 5.39
C VAL A 396 -9.53 -23.77 6.61
N PHE A 397 -8.27 -24.18 6.66
CA PHE A 397 -7.71 -24.85 7.83
C PHE A 397 -7.33 -23.82 8.90
N THR A 398 -7.46 -24.23 10.17
CA THR A 398 -7.05 -23.42 11.32
C THR A 398 -5.55 -23.54 11.56
N ALA A 399 -4.91 -22.47 11.97
CA ALA A 399 -3.51 -22.44 12.36
C ALA A 399 -3.35 -22.81 13.85
N PHE A 400 -2.42 -23.70 14.14
CA PHE A 400 -2.06 -24.04 15.51
C PHE A 400 -1.07 -23.02 16.08
N HIS A 401 -1.41 -22.44 17.22
CA HIS A 401 -0.56 -21.54 17.99
C HIS A 401 -0.01 -22.26 19.23
N LYS A 402 1.27 -22.64 19.18
CA LYS A 402 1.92 -23.43 20.24
C LYS A 402 1.97 -22.70 21.59
N THR A 403 2.13 -21.37 21.57
CA THR A 403 2.29 -20.54 22.77
C THR A 403 1.08 -20.59 23.71
N ASP A 404 -0.11 -20.74 23.17
CA ASP A 404 -1.37 -20.76 23.92
C ASP A 404 -2.19 -22.05 23.69
N GLY A 405 -1.68 -23.00 22.89
CA GLY A 405 -2.34 -24.27 22.60
C GLY A 405 -3.67 -24.13 21.85
N THR A 406 -3.82 -23.09 21.05
CA THR A 406 -5.08 -22.78 20.35
C THR A 406 -5.00 -23.00 18.85
N LEU A 407 -6.17 -23.35 18.27
CA LEU A 407 -6.45 -23.33 16.84
C LEU A 407 -7.13 -22.02 16.48
N ARG A 408 -6.60 -21.28 15.51
CA ARG A 408 -7.18 -20.01 15.06
C ARG A 408 -7.39 -19.99 13.56
N CYS A 409 -8.57 -19.55 13.15
CA CYS A 409 -8.85 -19.25 11.76
C CYS A 409 -8.43 -17.80 11.45
N HIS A 410 -7.43 -17.62 10.59
CA HIS A 410 -6.99 -16.28 10.17
C HIS A 410 -7.91 -15.62 9.13
N HIS A 411 -8.93 -16.36 8.65
CA HIS A 411 -9.92 -15.83 7.72
C HIS A 411 -11.12 -15.20 8.44
N CYS A 412 -11.77 -15.95 9.36
CA CYS A 412 -12.99 -15.50 10.05
C CYS A 412 -12.77 -15.15 11.53
N GLY A 413 -11.57 -15.36 12.08
CA GLY A 413 -11.27 -15.07 13.49
C GLY A 413 -11.72 -16.14 14.47
N TRP A 414 -12.35 -17.26 14.01
CA TRP A 414 -12.76 -18.36 14.90
C TRP A 414 -11.56 -18.94 15.64
N GLN A 415 -11.76 -19.30 16.92
CA GLN A 415 -10.73 -19.83 17.79
C GLN A 415 -11.27 -20.95 18.67
N SER A 416 -10.48 -22.01 18.87
CA SER A 416 -10.76 -23.09 19.81
C SER A 416 -9.47 -23.63 20.45
N ARG A 417 -9.60 -24.45 21.46
CA ARG A 417 -8.49 -25.30 21.95
C ARG A 417 -8.27 -26.49 21.00
N VAL A 418 -7.05 -27.03 20.98
CA VAL A 418 -6.76 -28.28 20.29
C VAL A 418 -7.62 -29.39 20.92
N PRO A 419 -8.37 -30.21 20.14
CA PRO A 419 -9.15 -31.31 20.67
C PRO A 419 -8.22 -32.36 21.29
N ARG A 420 -8.67 -33.03 22.35
CA ARG A 420 -7.91 -34.08 23.02
C ARG A 420 -7.89 -35.40 22.22
N ALA A 421 -8.87 -35.58 21.36
CA ALA A 421 -8.99 -36.71 20.45
C ALA A 421 -9.55 -36.27 19.11
N CYS A 422 -9.27 -37.00 18.06
CA CYS A 422 -9.77 -36.71 16.72
C CYS A 422 -11.30 -36.67 16.70
N PRO A 423 -11.93 -35.60 16.23
CA PRO A 423 -13.39 -35.52 16.14
C PRO A 423 -14.02 -36.59 15.23
N ASP A 424 -13.27 -37.09 14.24
CA ASP A 424 -13.78 -38.04 13.25
C ASP A 424 -13.63 -39.50 13.70
N CYS A 425 -12.48 -39.88 14.29
CA CYS A 425 -12.22 -41.31 14.62
C CYS A 425 -11.89 -41.57 16.09
N GLY A 426 -11.84 -40.55 16.94
CA GLY A 426 -11.56 -40.72 18.37
C GLY A 426 -10.07 -40.97 18.73
N ASN A 427 -9.18 -41.09 17.75
CA ASN A 427 -7.76 -41.33 18.01
C ASN A 427 -7.12 -40.11 18.71
N THR A 428 -6.26 -40.40 19.70
CA THR A 428 -5.57 -39.37 20.48
C THR A 428 -4.23 -38.93 19.85
N ASP A 429 -3.74 -39.66 18.82
CA ASP A 429 -2.52 -39.29 18.11
C ASP A 429 -2.78 -38.16 17.10
N LEU A 430 -2.81 -36.95 17.63
CA LEU A 430 -2.97 -35.73 16.88
C LEU A 430 -1.62 -35.03 16.79
N SER A 431 -1.11 -34.87 15.57
CA SER A 431 0.17 -34.26 15.30
C SER A 431 0.03 -32.95 14.54
N ALA A 432 0.97 -32.03 14.80
CA ALA A 432 1.04 -30.78 14.07
C ALA A 432 1.69 -31.01 12.69
N VAL A 433 0.94 -30.75 11.62
CA VAL A 433 1.40 -30.90 10.23
C VAL A 433 1.65 -29.55 9.59
N GLY A 434 2.81 -29.44 8.94
CA GLY A 434 3.30 -28.22 8.31
C GLY A 434 4.41 -27.56 9.13
N HIS A 435 5.14 -26.66 8.48
CA HIS A 435 6.33 -26.06 9.04
C HIS A 435 6.18 -24.54 8.96
N GLY A 436 5.97 -23.88 10.09
CA GLY A 436 6.02 -22.43 10.20
C GLY A 436 7.45 -21.91 10.38
N THR A 437 7.63 -20.59 10.31
CA THR A 437 8.93 -19.93 10.43
C THR A 437 9.68 -20.30 11.69
N GLN A 438 9.01 -20.39 12.83
CA GLN A 438 9.62 -20.75 14.10
C GLN A 438 10.17 -22.19 14.13
N ARG A 439 9.41 -23.15 13.57
CA ARG A 439 9.87 -24.55 13.52
C ARG A 439 11.05 -24.73 12.57
N ILE A 440 11.05 -24.00 11.45
CA ILE A 440 12.20 -24.00 10.52
C ILE A 440 13.41 -23.34 11.16
N GLU A 441 13.25 -22.27 11.92
CA GLU A 441 14.32 -21.62 12.68
C GLU A 441 14.95 -22.63 13.67
N GLU A 442 14.13 -23.34 14.45
CA GLU A 442 14.57 -24.40 15.38
C GLU A 442 15.31 -25.53 14.64
N ALA A 443 14.78 -25.95 13.48
CA ALA A 443 15.41 -27.01 12.66
C ALA A 443 16.75 -26.55 12.06
N LEU A 444 16.85 -25.31 11.62
CA LEU A 444 18.07 -24.72 11.11
C LEU A 444 19.12 -24.54 12.20
N GLN A 445 18.71 -24.12 13.41
CA GLN A 445 19.60 -23.99 14.56
C GLN A 445 20.20 -25.35 14.96
N ALA A 446 19.42 -26.42 14.88
CA ALA A 446 19.90 -27.78 15.12
C ALA A 446 20.81 -28.30 13.99
N LEU A 447 20.52 -27.94 12.73
CA LEU A 447 21.30 -28.34 11.55
C LEU A 447 22.62 -27.58 11.43
N LEU A 448 22.61 -26.29 11.74
CA LEU A 448 23.73 -25.36 11.57
C LEU A 448 24.02 -24.62 12.89
N PRO A 449 24.58 -25.29 13.91
CA PRO A 449 24.74 -24.69 15.26
C PRO A 449 25.65 -23.47 15.29
N ALA A 450 26.58 -23.36 14.33
CA ALA A 450 27.51 -22.23 14.22
C ALA A 450 26.95 -21.04 13.42
N ALA A 451 25.79 -21.20 12.76
CA ALA A 451 25.20 -20.15 11.93
C ALA A 451 24.46 -19.11 12.77
N ARG A 452 24.60 -17.86 12.39
CA ARG A 452 23.81 -16.73 12.93
C ARG A 452 22.48 -16.67 12.16
N ILE A 453 21.42 -17.17 12.78
CA ILE A 453 20.09 -17.27 12.15
C ILE A 453 19.22 -16.11 12.61
N ALA A 454 18.61 -15.39 11.68
CA ALA A 454 17.62 -14.36 11.96
C ALA A 454 16.27 -14.74 11.36
N ARG A 455 15.18 -14.42 12.07
CA ARG A 455 13.81 -14.62 11.62
C ARG A 455 13.09 -13.28 11.45
N ILE A 456 12.53 -13.06 10.25
CA ILE A 456 11.72 -11.89 9.93
C ILE A 456 10.32 -12.35 9.51
N ASP A 457 9.37 -12.21 10.41
CA ASP A 457 7.95 -12.37 10.16
C ASP A 457 7.15 -11.34 10.97
N ARG A 458 5.81 -11.31 10.78
CA ARG A 458 4.96 -10.33 11.46
C ARG A 458 5.02 -10.43 12.99
N ASP A 459 5.31 -11.61 13.54
CA ASP A 459 5.34 -11.82 14.99
C ASP A 459 6.67 -11.37 15.58
N SER A 460 7.79 -11.60 14.89
CA SER A 460 9.11 -11.14 15.30
C SER A 460 9.29 -9.62 15.15
N THR A 461 8.50 -8.98 14.28
CA THR A 461 8.66 -7.55 13.93
C THR A 461 7.57 -6.63 14.51
N ARG A 462 6.85 -7.05 15.54
CA ARG A 462 5.81 -6.23 16.19
C ARG A 462 6.33 -4.94 16.84
N ARG A 463 7.59 -4.90 17.24
CA ARG A 463 8.20 -3.69 17.81
C ARG A 463 8.58 -2.71 16.71
N LYS A 464 8.35 -1.41 16.96
CA LYS A 464 8.76 -0.34 16.05
C LYS A 464 10.26 -0.47 15.72
N HIS A 465 10.60 -0.43 14.43
CA HIS A 465 11.96 -0.57 13.88
C HIS A 465 12.61 -1.97 13.96
N ALA A 466 11.98 -3.00 14.55
CA ALA A 466 12.59 -4.33 14.63
C ALA A 466 12.88 -4.96 13.25
N ALA A 467 12.00 -4.77 12.27
CA ALA A 467 12.24 -5.23 10.91
C ALA A 467 13.46 -4.53 10.28
N GLN A 468 13.56 -3.22 10.44
CA GLN A 468 14.67 -2.44 9.88
C GLN A 468 16.00 -2.88 10.48
N THR A 469 16.09 -3.00 11.81
CA THR A 469 17.31 -3.48 12.49
C THR A 469 17.73 -4.88 12.01
N ALA A 470 16.75 -5.77 11.78
CA ALA A 470 17.04 -7.11 11.28
C ALA A 470 17.56 -7.08 9.82
N PHE A 471 17.00 -6.25 8.95
CA PHE A 471 17.50 -6.06 7.58
C PHE A 471 18.88 -5.41 7.57
N ASP A 472 19.12 -4.43 8.43
CA ASP A 472 20.44 -3.77 8.53
C ASP A 472 21.53 -4.78 8.95
N ALA A 473 21.22 -5.69 9.91
CA ALA A 473 22.11 -6.78 10.31
C ALA A 473 22.40 -7.78 9.15
N VAL A 474 21.38 -8.10 8.33
CA VAL A 474 21.58 -8.93 7.13
C VAL A 474 22.51 -8.24 6.13
N HIS A 475 22.30 -6.95 5.86
CA HIS A 475 23.14 -6.19 4.94
C HIS A 475 24.57 -5.98 5.46
N ALA A 476 24.76 -5.89 6.77
CA ALA A 476 26.09 -5.81 7.41
C ALA A 476 26.85 -7.15 7.37
N GLY A 477 26.21 -8.25 6.97
CA GLY A 477 26.80 -9.58 7.00
C GLY A 477 26.80 -10.24 8.38
N ASP A 478 26.01 -9.72 9.32
CA ASP A 478 25.89 -10.26 10.69
C ASP A 478 24.93 -11.45 10.81
N VAL A 479 24.28 -11.84 9.71
CA VAL A 479 23.33 -12.95 9.62
C VAL A 479 23.76 -13.87 8.48
N ASP A 480 23.86 -15.17 8.76
CA ASP A 480 24.24 -16.20 7.78
C ASP A 480 23.00 -16.83 7.14
N VAL A 481 21.93 -17.02 7.91
CA VAL A 481 20.66 -17.57 7.40
C VAL A 481 19.49 -16.68 7.83
N LEU A 482 18.80 -16.12 6.86
CA LEU A 482 17.56 -15.38 7.07
C LEU A 482 16.36 -16.28 6.82
N VAL A 483 15.47 -16.42 7.80
CA VAL A 483 14.20 -17.15 7.66
C VAL A 483 13.05 -16.16 7.64
N GLY A 484 12.14 -16.29 6.68
CA GLY A 484 11.00 -15.38 6.68
C GLY A 484 9.85 -15.77 5.76
N THR A 485 8.81 -14.94 5.83
CA THR A 485 7.62 -15.02 4.98
C THR A 485 7.67 -13.92 3.92
N GLN A 486 6.54 -13.51 3.38
CA GLN A 486 6.44 -12.45 2.35
C GLN A 486 7.23 -11.16 2.67
N MET A 487 7.54 -10.90 3.95
CA MET A 487 8.34 -9.73 4.34
C MET A 487 9.81 -9.78 3.89
N VAL A 488 10.36 -10.98 3.64
CA VAL A 488 11.75 -11.17 3.21
C VAL A 488 11.89 -11.45 1.71
N ALA A 489 10.77 -11.60 1.01
CA ALA A 489 10.76 -11.89 -0.43
C ALA A 489 10.80 -10.63 -1.31
N LYS A 490 10.81 -9.45 -0.69
CA LYS A 490 10.72 -8.16 -1.38
C LYS A 490 11.82 -7.21 -0.98
#